data_bbaf76c5b2177f0930343ce57d8e164a
#
_entry.id   bbaf76c5b2177f0930343ce57d8e164a
#
_cell.length_a   1.000
_cell.length_b   1.000
_cell.length_c   1.000
_cell.angle_alpha   90.00
_cell.angle_beta   90.00
_cell.angle_gamma   90.00
#
_symmetry.space_group_name_H-M   'P 1'
#
loop_
_entity.id
_entity.type
_entity.pdbx_description
1 polymer ?
#
loop_
_entity_poly.entity_id
_entity_poly.type
_entity_poly.pdbx_seq_one_letter_code
_entity_poly.pdbx_strand_id
1 'polypeptide(L)'
;MTTRGWLLFVTLGIFWGIPYLFIRVAVADFDPVVVAFGRTAIGALLLLPLAIRSKALRPLRPHWKILLLYTAIEIVGPWVLLGHAEIRLNSSTTGLLIAMVPMVAAIILTVMGDDRLDLRRIAGLVLGLVGVALLVGLDIHVDDLIAIGQVMLVVLGYAVGPIIISRRLADLPSIGVVTGSLLLAAVAYAPFAVLFWPQHLTARATGSVIVLAVVCTAAAFLVMFALIAEAGPARMTLITYINPAVAILLGALILKEPITIGIVIGFPLIIIGSILGTWRSSREPASTVNRNGQVEPADEPTVR
;
A
#
# COMPACT_ATOMS: atom_id res chain seq x y z
N MET A 1 15.05 -16.82 -1.44
CA MET A 1 15.53 -15.54 -0.88
C MET A 1 16.73 -15.80 -0.02
N THR A 2 17.72 -14.91 -0.04
CA THR A 2 18.84 -14.92 0.89
C THR A 2 18.35 -14.58 2.31
N THR A 3 19.17 -14.81 3.33
CA THR A 3 18.88 -14.39 4.72
C THR A 3 18.64 -12.88 4.79
N ARG A 4 19.45 -12.09 4.05
CA ARG A 4 19.27 -10.64 3.94
C ARG A 4 17.90 -10.27 3.33
N GLY A 5 17.52 -10.95 2.26
CA GLY A 5 16.21 -10.74 1.63
C GLY A 5 15.04 -11.03 2.58
N TRP A 6 15.14 -12.08 3.40
CA TRP A 6 14.13 -12.38 4.41
C TRP A 6 14.06 -11.31 5.52
N LEU A 7 15.23 -10.82 5.99
CA LEU A 7 15.26 -9.75 6.98
C LEU A 7 14.61 -8.46 6.43
N LEU A 8 14.97 -8.06 5.20
CA LEU A 8 14.36 -6.88 4.56
C LEU A 8 12.84 -7.04 4.39
N PHE A 9 12.39 -8.24 4.00
CA PHE A 9 10.98 -8.56 3.80
C PHE A 9 10.17 -8.45 5.10
N VAL A 10 10.65 -9.08 6.18
CA VAL A 10 9.98 -9.02 7.49
C VAL A 10 10.01 -7.59 8.04
N THR A 11 11.14 -6.89 7.93
CA THR A 11 11.28 -5.50 8.38
C THR A 11 10.29 -4.59 7.67
N LEU A 12 10.18 -4.71 6.34
CA LEU A 12 9.23 -3.90 5.57
C LEU A 12 7.78 -4.25 5.90
N GLY A 13 7.48 -5.54 6.10
CA GLY A 13 6.15 -5.99 6.51
C GLY A 13 5.73 -5.38 7.86
N ILE A 14 6.66 -5.31 8.82
CA ILE A 14 6.44 -4.64 10.10
C ILE A 14 6.26 -3.13 9.87
N PHE A 15 7.18 -2.47 9.15
CA PHE A 15 7.13 -1.03 8.92
C PHE A 15 5.86 -0.55 8.23
N TRP A 16 5.26 -1.36 7.38
CA TRP A 16 4.00 -1.04 6.71
C TRP A 16 2.75 -1.63 7.40
N GLY A 17 2.92 -2.49 8.41
CA GLY A 17 1.83 -2.89 9.30
C GLY A 17 1.62 -1.95 10.50
N ILE A 18 2.66 -1.21 10.90
CA ILE A 18 2.63 -0.26 12.01
C ILE A 18 1.77 1.00 11.76
N PRO A 19 1.65 1.56 10.53
CA PRO A 19 0.96 2.83 10.32
C PRO A 19 -0.44 2.91 10.90
N TYR A 20 -1.25 1.88 10.81
CA TYR A 20 -2.62 1.85 11.32
C TYR A 20 -2.68 2.12 12.83
N LEU A 21 -1.75 1.56 13.61
CA LEU A 21 -1.61 1.87 15.03
C LEU A 21 -1.33 3.35 15.27
N PHE A 22 -0.32 3.90 14.60
CA PHE A 22 0.11 5.27 14.87
C PHE A 22 -0.80 6.33 14.24
N ILE A 23 -1.48 6.03 13.13
CA ILE A 23 -2.53 6.90 12.59
C ILE A 23 -3.67 6.97 13.60
N ARG A 24 -4.18 5.83 14.09
CA ARG A 24 -5.25 5.78 15.10
C ARG A 24 -4.91 6.58 16.35
N VAL A 25 -3.66 6.49 16.82
CA VAL A 25 -3.17 7.27 17.97
C VAL A 25 -3.07 8.75 17.65
N ALA A 26 -2.58 9.12 16.47
CA ALA A 26 -2.36 10.51 16.10
C ALA A 26 -3.68 11.26 15.84
N VAL A 27 -4.67 10.64 15.17
CA VAL A 27 -5.95 11.28 14.85
C VAL A 27 -6.88 11.43 16.07
N ALA A 28 -6.52 10.86 17.21
CA ALA A 28 -7.21 11.14 18.47
C ALA A 28 -7.04 12.57 18.94
N ASP A 29 -5.90 13.22 18.59
CA ASP A 29 -5.55 14.57 19.06
C ASP A 29 -5.33 15.55 17.89
N PHE A 30 -4.97 15.06 16.70
CA PHE A 30 -4.64 15.87 15.53
C PHE A 30 -5.62 15.60 14.39
N ASP A 31 -5.95 16.64 13.63
CA ASP A 31 -6.71 16.49 12.39
C ASP A 31 -5.94 15.58 11.41
N PRO A 32 -6.63 14.67 10.68
CA PRO A 32 -6.01 13.79 9.70
C PRO A 32 -5.11 14.48 8.68
N VAL A 33 -5.46 15.70 8.27
CA VAL A 33 -4.62 16.45 7.33
C VAL A 33 -3.31 16.90 7.94
N VAL A 34 -3.29 17.22 9.25
CA VAL A 34 -2.07 17.57 9.99
C VAL A 34 -1.16 16.35 10.13
N VAL A 35 -1.75 15.19 10.43
CA VAL A 35 -1.02 13.91 10.48
C VAL A 35 -0.38 13.60 9.11
N ALA A 36 -1.16 13.70 8.04
CA ALA A 36 -0.68 13.45 6.66
C ALA A 36 0.41 14.47 6.25
N PHE A 37 0.23 15.75 6.59
CA PHE A 37 1.23 16.81 6.38
C PHE A 37 2.54 16.48 7.10
N GLY A 38 2.48 16.24 8.40
CA GLY A 38 3.67 15.95 9.21
C GLY A 38 4.42 14.72 8.69
N ARG A 39 3.68 13.65 8.37
CA ARG A 39 4.23 12.42 7.80
C ARG A 39 4.93 12.67 6.45
N THR A 40 4.31 13.43 5.54
CA THR A 40 4.87 13.70 4.21
C THR A 40 6.01 14.69 4.26
N ALA A 41 5.89 15.78 5.02
CA ALA A 41 6.92 16.82 5.13
C ALA A 41 8.20 16.28 5.77
N ILE A 42 8.10 15.61 6.92
CA ILE A 42 9.27 15.02 7.60
C ILE A 42 9.86 13.89 6.75
N GLY A 43 9.02 13.01 6.18
CA GLY A 43 9.49 11.93 5.30
C GLY A 43 10.22 12.46 4.08
N ALA A 44 9.70 13.50 3.43
CA ALA A 44 10.35 14.17 2.31
C ALA A 44 11.68 14.80 2.71
N LEU A 45 11.74 15.52 3.82
CA LEU A 45 12.96 16.16 4.32
C LEU A 45 14.06 15.14 4.61
N LEU A 46 13.72 13.97 5.14
CA LEU A 46 14.67 12.89 5.42
C LEU A 46 15.23 12.25 4.13
N LEU A 47 14.41 12.09 3.09
CA LEU A 47 14.83 11.48 1.82
C LEU A 47 15.45 12.50 0.86
N LEU A 48 15.18 13.79 1.03
CA LEU A 48 15.63 14.87 0.13
C LEU A 48 17.15 14.91 -0.06
N PRO A 49 18.00 14.81 0.99
CA PRO A 49 19.44 14.81 0.81
C PRO A 49 19.93 13.67 -0.12
N LEU A 50 19.35 12.49 0.01
CA LEU A 50 19.67 11.34 -0.82
C LEU A 50 19.21 11.55 -2.27
N ALA A 51 18.00 12.07 -2.48
CA ALA A 51 17.47 12.39 -3.81
C ALA A 51 18.25 13.49 -4.52
N ILE A 52 18.77 14.49 -3.77
CA ILE A 52 19.63 15.56 -4.32
C ILE A 52 21.01 15.00 -4.70
N ARG A 53 21.65 14.23 -3.81
CA ARG A 53 22.97 13.64 -4.07
C ARG A 53 22.98 12.72 -5.29
N SER A 54 21.94 11.91 -5.43
CA SER A 54 21.76 11.01 -6.58
C SER A 54 21.23 11.70 -7.84
N LYS A 55 20.97 13.02 -7.79
CA LYS A 55 20.37 13.82 -8.88
C LYS A 55 19.02 13.26 -9.37
N ALA A 56 18.33 12.50 -8.53
CA ALA A 56 17.12 11.75 -8.88
C ALA A 56 15.88 12.63 -9.13
N LEU A 57 15.90 13.91 -8.72
CA LEU A 57 14.79 14.85 -8.93
C LEU A 57 14.77 15.47 -10.33
N ARG A 58 15.93 15.56 -11.01
CA ARG A 58 16.01 16.20 -12.34
C ARG A 58 15.19 15.47 -13.41
N PRO A 59 15.24 14.12 -13.50
CA PRO A 59 14.46 13.37 -14.49
C PRO A 59 12.94 13.48 -14.32
N LEU A 60 12.45 13.92 -13.15
CA LEU A 60 11.01 14.09 -12.89
C LEU A 60 10.39 15.30 -13.60
N ARG A 61 11.21 16.31 -13.96
CA ARG A 61 10.69 17.56 -14.52
C ARG A 61 9.78 17.38 -15.75
N PRO A 62 10.12 16.57 -16.77
CA PRO A 62 9.24 16.36 -17.91
C PRO A 62 7.99 15.52 -17.54
N HIS A 63 8.03 14.77 -16.45
CA HIS A 63 6.97 13.86 -16.00
C HIS A 63 6.10 14.44 -14.88
N TRP A 64 6.17 15.75 -14.60
CA TRP A 64 5.52 16.37 -13.44
C TRP A 64 4.01 16.15 -13.37
N LYS A 65 3.31 16.11 -14.54
CA LYS A 65 1.85 15.87 -14.60
C LYS A 65 1.49 14.46 -14.12
N ILE A 66 2.26 13.46 -14.55
CA ILE A 66 2.04 12.06 -14.13
C ILE A 66 2.43 11.88 -12.67
N LEU A 67 3.51 12.53 -12.23
CA LEU A 67 3.91 12.51 -10.82
C LEU A 67 2.83 13.14 -9.92
N LEU A 68 2.23 14.26 -10.36
CA LEU A 68 1.12 14.91 -9.65
C LEU A 68 -0.10 13.99 -9.56
N LEU A 69 -0.48 13.37 -10.70
CA LEU A 69 -1.59 12.41 -10.74
C LEU A 69 -1.33 11.22 -9.80
N TYR A 70 -0.14 10.63 -9.87
CA TYR A 70 0.29 9.55 -8.98
C TYR A 70 0.20 9.99 -7.51
N THR A 71 0.77 11.15 -7.18
CA THR A 71 0.76 11.70 -5.82
C THR A 71 -0.67 11.90 -5.30
N ALA A 72 -1.57 12.42 -6.14
CA ALA A 72 -2.97 12.64 -5.76
C ALA A 72 -3.69 11.31 -5.45
N ILE A 73 -3.48 10.30 -6.30
CA ILE A 73 -4.16 9.00 -6.20
C ILE A 73 -3.56 8.10 -5.12
N GLU A 74 -2.24 8.09 -4.96
CA GLU A 74 -1.54 7.15 -4.06
C GLU A 74 -1.31 7.75 -2.66
N ILE A 75 -1.14 9.07 -2.55
CA ILE A 75 -0.72 9.71 -1.30
C ILE A 75 -1.77 10.70 -0.80
N VAL A 76 -2.08 11.76 -1.57
CA VAL A 76 -2.90 12.89 -1.07
C VAL A 76 -4.31 12.46 -0.72
N GLY A 77 -5.00 11.76 -1.61
CA GLY A 77 -6.32 11.21 -1.30
C GLY A 77 -6.27 10.16 -0.19
N PRO A 78 -5.53 9.06 -0.40
CA PRO A 78 -5.53 7.94 0.52
C PRO A 78 -5.11 8.27 1.96
N TRP A 79 -4.07 9.06 2.18
CA TRP A 79 -3.57 9.26 3.53
C TRP A 79 -4.49 10.12 4.40
N VAL A 80 -5.20 11.09 3.81
CA VAL A 80 -6.23 11.85 4.53
C VAL A 80 -7.47 11.01 4.76
N LEU A 81 -7.94 10.28 3.73
CA LEU A 81 -9.11 9.40 3.87
C LEU A 81 -8.88 8.31 4.91
N LEU A 82 -7.68 7.73 4.94
CA LEU A 82 -7.30 6.72 5.92
C LEU A 82 -7.33 7.31 7.34
N GLY A 83 -6.78 8.51 7.53
CA GLY A 83 -6.84 9.20 8.81
C GLY A 83 -8.27 9.48 9.26
N HIS A 84 -9.15 9.94 8.36
CA HIS A 84 -10.56 10.16 8.68
C HIS A 84 -11.30 8.85 9.00
N ALA A 85 -11.01 7.78 8.26
CA ALA A 85 -11.60 6.47 8.52
C ALA A 85 -11.20 5.95 9.92
N GLU A 86 -9.94 6.13 10.32
CA GLU A 86 -9.43 5.68 11.61
C GLU A 86 -9.89 6.53 12.81
N ILE A 87 -10.59 7.64 12.61
CA ILE A 87 -11.35 8.30 13.68
C ILE A 87 -12.49 7.40 14.18
N ARG A 88 -13.07 6.58 13.31
CA ARG A 88 -14.19 5.69 13.60
C ARG A 88 -13.80 4.23 13.67
N LEU A 89 -13.09 3.75 12.66
CA LEU A 89 -12.65 2.35 12.58
C LEU A 89 -11.42 2.12 13.46
N ASN A 90 -11.32 0.92 13.99
CA ASN A 90 -10.11 0.48 14.68
C ASN A 90 -8.97 0.15 13.69
N SER A 91 -7.74 0.12 14.18
CA SER A 91 -6.54 -0.12 13.36
C SER A 91 -6.55 -1.52 12.74
N SER A 92 -7.08 -2.50 13.45
CA SER A 92 -7.20 -3.90 13.01
C SER A 92 -8.13 -4.03 11.81
N THR A 93 -9.33 -3.44 11.88
CA THR A 93 -10.32 -3.44 10.78
C THR A 93 -9.79 -2.69 9.57
N THR A 94 -9.19 -1.52 9.77
CA THR A 94 -8.62 -0.72 8.68
C THR A 94 -7.51 -1.47 7.95
N GLY A 95 -6.57 -2.04 8.70
CA GLY A 95 -5.48 -2.84 8.11
C GLY A 95 -5.98 -4.07 7.35
N LEU A 96 -7.06 -4.69 7.85
CA LEU A 96 -7.67 -5.85 7.19
C LEU A 96 -8.38 -5.48 5.89
N LEU A 97 -9.11 -4.35 5.86
CA LEU A 97 -9.74 -3.85 4.63
C LEU A 97 -8.68 -3.49 3.56
N ILE A 98 -7.55 -2.93 3.95
CA ILE A 98 -6.44 -2.62 3.02
C ILE A 98 -5.85 -3.90 2.37
N ALA A 99 -5.98 -5.07 2.99
CA ALA A 99 -5.58 -6.34 2.38
C ALA A 99 -6.34 -6.69 1.09
N MET A 100 -7.40 -5.96 0.75
CA MET A 100 -8.10 -6.09 -0.54
C MET A 100 -7.34 -5.46 -1.72
N VAL A 101 -6.32 -4.64 -1.48
CA VAL A 101 -5.58 -3.93 -2.55
C VAL A 101 -5.14 -4.85 -3.69
N PRO A 102 -4.52 -6.02 -3.44
CA PRO A 102 -4.12 -6.91 -4.53
C PRO A 102 -5.30 -7.46 -5.34
N MET A 103 -6.45 -7.69 -4.68
CA MET A 103 -7.67 -8.16 -5.35
C MET A 103 -8.24 -7.10 -6.28
N VAL A 104 -8.33 -5.86 -5.82
CA VAL A 104 -8.80 -4.72 -6.62
C VAL A 104 -7.85 -4.45 -7.78
N ALA A 105 -6.53 -4.53 -7.55
CA ALA A 105 -5.52 -4.42 -8.60
C ALA A 105 -5.69 -5.50 -9.68
N ALA A 106 -5.96 -6.76 -9.29
CA ALA A 106 -6.21 -7.85 -10.23
C ALA A 106 -7.46 -7.60 -11.09
N ILE A 107 -8.55 -7.07 -10.50
CA ILE A 107 -9.76 -6.68 -11.24
C ILE A 107 -9.44 -5.57 -12.25
N ILE A 108 -8.74 -4.51 -11.82
CA ILE A 108 -8.38 -3.38 -12.69
C ILE A 108 -7.54 -3.87 -13.87
N LEU A 109 -6.50 -4.68 -13.64
CA LEU A 109 -5.65 -5.22 -14.70
C LEU A 109 -6.42 -6.11 -15.68
N THR A 110 -7.42 -6.84 -15.19
CA THR A 110 -8.29 -7.66 -16.04
C THR A 110 -9.18 -6.76 -16.92
N VAL A 111 -9.81 -5.73 -16.35
CA VAL A 111 -10.64 -4.78 -17.11
C VAL A 111 -9.80 -4.03 -18.15
N MET A 112 -8.52 -3.76 -17.85
CA MET A 112 -7.58 -3.12 -18.79
C MET A 112 -7.09 -4.08 -19.90
N GLY A 113 -7.43 -5.37 -19.82
CA GLY A 113 -7.02 -6.38 -20.80
C GLY A 113 -5.60 -6.93 -20.60
N ASP A 114 -4.90 -6.53 -19.53
CA ASP A 114 -3.53 -6.98 -19.23
C ASP A 114 -3.51 -8.36 -18.58
N ASP A 115 -4.63 -8.81 -18.07
CA ASP A 115 -4.74 -10.07 -17.33
C ASP A 115 -6.08 -10.75 -17.61
N ARG A 116 -6.20 -12.05 -17.28
CA ARG A 116 -7.43 -12.83 -17.44
C ARG A 116 -7.80 -13.45 -16.09
N LEU A 117 -9.08 -13.35 -15.74
CA LEU A 117 -9.62 -14.07 -14.59
C LEU A 117 -9.91 -15.50 -14.98
N ASP A 118 -9.19 -16.44 -14.41
CA ASP A 118 -9.56 -17.85 -14.41
C ASP A 118 -10.54 -18.16 -13.27
N LEU A 119 -11.13 -19.35 -13.28
CA LEU A 119 -12.12 -19.76 -12.27
C LEU A 119 -11.55 -19.70 -10.84
N ARG A 120 -10.28 -20.02 -10.66
CA ARG A 120 -9.59 -19.98 -9.36
C ARG A 120 -9.50 -18.56 -8.83
N ARG A 121 -9.17 -17.58 -9.69
CA ARG A 121 -9.08 -16.17 -9.33
C ARG A 121 -10.45 -15.58 -9.01
N ILE A 122 -11.49 -15.96 -9.79
CA ILE A 122 -12.87 -15.59 -9.49
C ILE A 122 -13.28 -16.13 -8.12
N ALA A 123 -13.01 -17.41 -7.83
CA ALA A 123 -13.29 -18.01 -6.53
C ALA A 123 -12.55 -17.28 -5.41
N GLY A 124 -11.29 -16.87 -5.62
CA GLY A 124 -10.51 -16.06 -4.68
C GLY A 124 -11.13 -14.69 -4.42
N LEU A 125 -11.55 -13.99 -5.48
CA LEU A 125 -12.23 -12.69 -5.35
C LEU A 125 -13.53 -12.81 -4.57
N VAL A 126 -14.36 -13.83 -4.87
CA VAL A 126 -15.62 -14.08 -4.14
C VAL A 126 -15.33 -14.39 -2.67
N LEU A 127 -14.35 -15.26 -2.39
CA LEU A 127 -13.97 -15.62 -1.03
C LEU A 127 -13.51 -14.40 -0.22
N GLY A 128 -12.69 -13.54 -0.81
CA GLY A 128 -12.23 -12.31 -0.19
C GLY A 128 -13.37 -11.33 0.08
N LEU A 129 -14.30 -11.17 -0.87
CA LEU A 129 -15.50 -10.34 -0.68
C LEU A 129 -16.41 -10.88 0.44
N VAL A 130 -16.59 -12.19 0.53
CA VAL A 130 -17.32 -12.83 1.67
C VAL A 130 -16.61 -12.51 2.99
N GLY A 131 -15.27 -12.61 3.02
CA GLY A 131 -14.49 -12.23 4.21
C GLY A 131 -14.71 -10.79 4.64
N VAL A 132 -14.76 -9.84 3.69
CA VAL A 132 -15.07 -8.44 3.96
C VAL A 132 -16.52 -8.26 4.43
N ALA A 133 -17.47 -8.93 3.77
CA ALA A 133 -18.88 -8.84 4.15
C ALA A 133 -19.12 -9.36 5.58
N LEU A 134 -18.44 -10.43 5.99
CA LEU A 134 -18.50 -10.94 7.35
C LEU A 134 -17.84 -9.99 8.34
N LEU A 135 -16.68 -9.43 8.01
CA LEU A 135 -16.02 -8.42 8.85
C LEU A 135 -16.93 -7.20 9.07
N VAL A 136 -17.49 -6.65 7.98
CA VAL A 136 -18.38 -5.48 8.03
C VAL A 136 -19.70 -5.82 8.69
N GLY A 137 -20.32 -6.94 8.34
CA GLY A 137 -21.65 -7.30 8.83
C GLY A 137 -21.72 -7.78 10.29
N LEU A 138 -20.61 -8.27 10.85
CA LEU A 138 -20.55 -8.76 12.21
C LEU A 138 -20.00 -7.73 13.22
N ASP A 139 -19.15 -6.79 12.75
CA ASP A 139 -18.37 -5.94 13.63
C ASP A 139 -18.59 -4.44 13.43
N ILE A 140 -19.32 -4.03 12.37
CA ILE A 140 -19.41 -2.63 11.97
C ILE A 140 -20.86 -2.15 12.04
N HIS A 141 -21.05 -0.97 12.65
CA HIS A 141 -22.34 -0.31 12.70
C HIS A 141 -22.62 0.47 11.40
N VAL A 142 -23.91 0.70 11.11
CA VAL A 142 -24.35 1.45 9.90
C VAL A 142 -23.70 2.84 9.85
N ASP A 143 -23.45 3.47 10.99
CA ASP A 143 -22.81 4.78 11.10
C ASP A 143 -21.35 4.80 10.63
N ASP A 144 -20.71 3.62 10.50
CA ASP A 144 -19.32 3.49 10.06
C ASP A 144 -19.18 3.24 8.54
N LEU A 145 -20.30 3.12 7.81
CA LEU A 145 -20.29 2.87 6.36
C LEU A 145 -19.52 3.93 5.57
N ILE A 146 -19.57 5.19 6.02
CA ILE A 146 -18.78 6.28 5.41
C ILE A 146 -17.29 6.00 5.57
N ALA A 147 -16.87 5.60 6.76
CA ALA A 147 -15.46 5.28 7.03
C ALA A 147 -14.99 4.06 6.20
N ILE A 148 -15.85 3.04 6.04
CA ILE A 148 -15.58 1.91 5.14
C ILE A 148 -15.43 2.40 3.70
N GLY A 149 -16.35 3.25 3.23
CA GLY A 149 -16.28 3.85 1.90
C GLY A 149 -14.96 4.63 1.68
N GLN A 150 -14.50 5.38 2.68
CA GLN A 150 -13.20 6.05 2.66
C GLN A 150 -12.05 5.05 2.51
N VAL A 151 -12.04 3.94 3.28
CA VAL A 151 -11.03 2.88 3.13
C VAL A 151 -11.11 2.21 1.76
N MET A 152 -12.31 2.00 1.20
CA MET A 152 -12.43 1.44 -0.17
C MET A 152 -11.85 2.37 -1.22
N LEU A 153 -12.00 3.70 -1.09
CA LEU A 153 -11.32 4.67 -1.95
C LEU A 153 -9.80 4.63 -1.78
N VAL A 154 -9.30 4.42 -0.56
CA VAL A 154 -7.87 4.19 -0.30
C VAL A 154 -7.38 2.93 -0.99
N VAL A 155 -8.13 1.81 -0.88
CA VAL A 155 -7.82 0.54 -1.56
C VAL A 155 -7.74 0.75 -3.08
N LEU A 156 -8.67 1.49 -3.66
CA LEU A 156 -8.65 1.83 -5.08
C LEU A 156 -7.41 2.65 -5.46
N GLY A 157 -7.06 3.66 -4.67
CA GLY A 157 -5.85 4.47 -4.85
C GLY A 157 -4.59 3.61 -4.84
N TYR A 158 -4.42 2.79 -3.81
CA TYR A 158 -3.27 1.89 -3.66
C TYR A 158 -3.21 0.77 -4.71
N ALA A 159 -4.34 0.42 -5.33
CA ALA A 159 -4.36 -0.51 -6.47
C ALA A 159 -3.93 0.17 -7.77
N VAL A 160 -4.31 1.44 -7.98
CA VAL A 160 -4.02 2.21 -9.20
C VAL A 160 -2.59 2.79 -9.19
N GLY A 161 -2.10 3.23 -8.03
CA GLY A 161 -0.79 3.88 -7.92
C GLY A 161 0.37 3.06 -8.49
N PRO A 162 0.57 1.78 -8.08
CA PRO A 162 1.60 0.92 -8.67
C PRO A 162 1.45 0.71 -10.18
N ILE A 163 0.22 0.71 -10.71
CA ILE A 163 -0.05 0.62 -12.15
C ILE A 163 0.47 1.88 -12.86
N ILE A 164 0.25 3.07 -12.29
CA ILE A 164 0.78 4.33 -12.84
C ILE A 164 2.31 4.29 -12.84
N ILE A 165 2.94 3.87 -11.72
CA ILE A 165 4.40 3.76 -11.63
C ILE A 165 4.93 2.82 -12.72
N SER A 166 4.42 1.60 -12.79
CA SER A 166 4.91 0.59 -13.71
C SER A 166 4.78 0.98 -15.19
N ARG A 167 3.76 1.78 -15.53
CA ARG A 167 3.49 2.16 -16.92
C ARG A 167 4.09 3.49 -17.35
N ARG A 168 4.31 4.41 -16.42
CA ARG A 168 4.63 5.80 -16.76
C ARG A 168 5.86 6.38 -16.04
N LEU A 169 6.30 5.75 -14.96
CA LEU A 169 7.38 6.24 -14.11
C LEU A 169 8.45 5.16 -13.85
N ALA A 170 8.38 4.00 -14.53
CA ALA A 170 9.27 2.86 -14.30
C ALA A 170 10.76 3.19 -14.58
N ASP A 171 11.00 4.02 -15.59
CA ASP A 171 12.37 4.41 -16.01
C ASP A 171 12.98 5.49 -15.12
N LEU A 172 12.21 6.05 -14.18
CA LEU A 172 12.66 7.11 -13.30
C LEU A 172 13.27 6.54 -12.01
N PRO A 173 14.28 7.25 -11.44
CA PRO A 173 14.85 6.83 -10.16
C PRO A 173 13.78 6.78 -9.06
N SER A 174 13.55 5.61 -8.47
CA SER A 174 12.50 5.40 -7.46
C SER A 174 12.61 6.34 -6.26
N ILE A 175 13.84 6.64 -5.80
CA ILE A 175 14.08 7.63 -4.73
C ILE A 175 13.60 9.03 -5.12
N GLY A 176 13.74 9.41 -6.40
CA GLY A 176 13.25 10.68 -6.93
C GLY A 176 11.72 10.70 -6.94
N VAL A 177 11.07 9.65 -7.47
CA VAL A 177 9.61 9.54 -7.53
C VAL A 177 9.02 9.66 -6.14
N VAL A 178 9.51 8.87 -5.17
CA VAL A 178 9.02 8.90 -3.79
C VAL A 178 9.25 10.27 -3.13
N THR A 179 10.47 10.81 -3.19
CA THR A 179 10.76 12.11 -2.57
C THR A 179 9.95 13.23 -3.21
N GLY A 180 9.86 13.24 -4.55
CA GLY A 180 9.07 14.23 -5.29
C GLY A 180 7.59 14.16 -4.94
N SER A 181 7.02 12.95 -4.83
CA SER A 181 5.63 12.76 -4.45
C SER A 181 5.35 13.20 -3.01
N LEU A 182 6.25 12.89 -2.06
CA LEU A 182 6.12 13.34 -0.69
C LEU A 182 6.19 14.86 -0.57
N LEU A 183 7.08 15.52 -1.33
CA LEU A 183 7.16 16.99 -1.39
C LEU A 183 5.87 17.60 -1.95
N LEU A 184 5.35 17.07 -3.07
CA LEU A 184 4.10 17.52 -3.66
C LEU A 184 2.93 17.34 -2.70
N ALA A 185 2.86 16.20 -2.02
CA ALA A 185 1.83 15.95 -1.02
C ALA A 185 1.94 16.91 0.19
N ALA A 186 3.15 17.15 0.70
CA ALA A 186 3.38 18.11 1.77
C ALA A 186 2.92 19.52 1.36
N VAL A 187 3.24 19.96 0.14
CA VAL A 187 2.78 21.24 -0.39
C VAL A 187 1.24 21.29 -0.52
N ALA A 188 0.63 20.21 -1.00
CA ALA A 188 -0.83 20.13 -1.12
C ALA A 188 -1.54 20.16 0.25
N TYR A 189 -0.97 19.54 1.27
CA TYR A 189 -1.54 19.54 2.61
C TYR A 189 -1.26 20.82 3.41
N ALA A 190 -0.17 21.54 3.12
CA ALA A 190 0.30 22.67 3.93
C ALA A 190 -0.78 23.72 4.22
N PRO A 191 -1.59 24.22 3.25
CA PRO A 191 -2.61 25.23 3.55
C PRO A 191 -3.69 24.71 4.50
N PHE A 192 -4.08 23.45 4.37
CA PHE A 192 -5.06 22.82 5.26
C PHE A 192 -4.46 22.50 6.62
N ALA A 193 -3.20 22.05 6.67
CA ALA A 193 -2.51 21.81 7.93
C ALA A 193 -2.37 23.08 8.77
N VAL A 194 -2.15 24.25 8.15
CA VAL A 194 -2.15 25.54 8.83
C VAL A 194 -3.54 25.89 9.37
N LEU A 195 -4.60 25.61 8.58
CA LEU A 195 -5.97 25.90 8.98
C LEU A 195 -6.44 25.05 10.16
N PHE A 196 -6.08 23.77 10.16
CA PHE A 196 -6.47 22.78 11.18
C PHE A 196 -5.36 22.48 12.19
N TRP A 197 -4.38 23.41 12.33
CA TRP A 197 -3.27 23.21 13.26
C TRP A 197 -3.75 23.06 14.69
N PRO A 198 -3.31 22.03 15.43
CA PRO A 198 -3.78 21.78 16.78
C PRO A 198 -3.34 22.90 17.73
N GLN A 199 -4.22 23.27 18.65
CA GLN A 199 -3.90 24.30 19.67
C GLN A 199 -2.81 23.80 20.65
N HIS A 200 -2.75 22.50 20.91
CA HIS A 200 -1.77 21.86 21.78
C HIS A 200 -1.13 20.66 21.10
N LEU A 201 0.20 20.61 21.12
CA LEU A 201 0.96 19.48 20.62
C LEU A 201 1.10 18.43 21.74
N THR A 202 0.33 17.37 21.69
CA THR A 202 0.49 16.25 22.63
C THR A 202 1.72 15.41 22.24
N ALA A 203 2.49 14.98 23.24
CA ALA A 203 3.67 14.15 23.00
C ALA A 203 3.29 12.82 22.30
N ARG A 204 2.11 12.28 22.60
CA ARG A 204 1.58 11.05 22.03
C ARG A 204 1.32 11.17 20.53
N ALA A 205 0.57 12.17 20.10
CA ALA A 205 0.26 12.38 18.69
C ALA A 205 1.51 12.83 17.90
N THR A 206 2.31 13.75 18.46
CA THR A 206 3.56 14.20 17.83
C THR A 206 4.54 13.03 17.65
N GLY A 207 4.73 12.21 18.67
CA GLY A 207 5.57 11.01 18.60
C GLY A 207 5.06 10.03 17.54
N SER A 208 3.73 9.85 17.43
CA SER A 208 3.12 9.01 16.41
C SER A 208 3.41 9.52 14.99
N VAL A 209 3.26 10.84 14.75
CA VAL A 209 3.59 11.46 13.45
C VAL A 209 5.07 11.29 13.11
N ILE A 210 5.98 11.42 14.09
CA ILE A 210 7.42 11.19 13.88
C ILE A 210 7.68 9.74 13.50
N VAL A 211 7.09 8.76 14.19
CA VAL A 211 7.24 7.33 13.84
C VAL A 211 6.69 7.05 12.43
N LEU A 212 5.51 7.59 12.10
CA LEU A 212 4.93 7.49 10.76
C LEU A 212 5.89 8.03 9.68
N ALA A 213 6.51 9.17 9.92
CA ALA A 213 7.41 9.81 8.97
C ALA A 213 8.76 9.08 8.85
N VAL A 214 9.39 8.76 9.99
CA VAL A 214 10.75 8.21 10.02
C VAL A 214 10.72 6.71 9.68
N VAL A 215 9.92 5.93 10.40
CA VAL A 215 9.91 4.46 10.29
C VAL A 215 9.02 4.01 9.13
N CYS A 216 7.74 4.44 9.16
CA CYS A 216 6.76 3.91 8.21
C CYS A 216 6.80 4.59 6.84
N THR A 217 7.59 5.66 6.68
CA THR A 217 7.77 6.35 5.39
C THR A 217 9.24 6.34 4.96
N ALA A 218 10.11 7.14 5.56
CA ALA A 218 11.48 7.28 5.05
C ALA A 218 12.26 5.95 5.09
N ALA A 219 12.34 5.30 6.27
CA ALA A 219 13.05 4.03 6.41
C ALA A 219 12.37 2.90 5.63
N ALA A 220 11.02 2.84 5.64
CA ALA A 220 10.28 1.83 4.89
C ALA A 220 10.56 1.89 3.39
N PHE A 221 10.58 3.07 2.77
CA PHE A 221 10.92 3.20 1.35
C PHE A 221 12.37 2.80 1.06
N LEU A 222 13.32 3.11 1.94
CA LEU A 222 14.71 2.66 1.76
C LEU A 222 14.83 1.13 1.86
N VAL A 223 14.14 0.51 2.82
CA VAL A 223 14.07 -0.95 2.95
C VAL A 223 13.37 -1.57 1.73
N MET A 224 12.31 -0.96 1.22
CA MET A 224 11.62 -1.39 0.00
C MET A 224 12.56 -1.40 -1.20
N PHE A 225 13.32 -0.33 -1.42
CA PHE A 225 14.26 -0.28 -2.54
C PHE A 225 15.35 -1.35 -2.41
N ALA A 226 15.87 -1.57 -1.20
CA ALA A 226 16.84 -2.63 -0.93
C ALA A 226 16.24 -4.03 -1.16
N LEU A 227 14.98 -4.25 -0.77
CA LEU A 227 14.27 -5.51 -0.98
C LEU A 227 14.00 -5.78 -2.47
N ILE A 228 13.57 -4.76 -3.22
CA ILE A 228 13.35 -4.88 -4.67
C ILE A 228 14.66 -5.22 -5.39
N ALA A 229 15.78 -4.58 -5.01
CA ALA A 229 17.09 -4.87 -5.56
C ALA A 229 17.57 -6.29 -5.25
N GLU A 230 17.27 -6.83 -4.05
CA GLU A 230 17.70 -8.13 -3.59
C GLU A 230 16.81 -9.29 -4.08
N ALA A 231 15.49 -9.08 -4.05
CA ALA A 231 14.50 -10.15 -4.22
C ALA A 231 13.56 -9.97 -5.41
N GLY A 232 13.59 -8.79 -6.03
CA GLY A 232 12.71 -8.39 -7.14
C GLY A 232 11.33 -7.89 -6.68
N PRO A 233 10.63 -7.14 -7.57
CA PRO A 233 9.35 -6.51 -7.24
C PRO A 233 8.23 -7.52 -6.94
N ALA A 234 8.22 -8.67 -7.61
CA ALA A 234 7.16 -9.68 -7.41
C ALA A 234 7.12 -10.24 -5.98
N ARG A 235 8.29 -10.40 -5.32
CA ARG A 235 8.34 -10.89 -3.94
C ARG A 235 7.97 -9.80 -2.94
N MET A 236 8.24 -8.55 -3.27
CA MET A 236 7.87 -7.41 -2.43
C MET A 236 6.35 -7.31 -2.25
N THR A 237 5.54 -7.65 -3.26
CA THR A 237 4.08 -7.58 -3.15
C THR A 237 3.49 -8.51 -2.08
N LEU A 238 4.20 -9.59 -1.71
CA LEU A 238 3.74 -10.52 -0.65
C LEU A 238 3.67 -9.86 0.75
N ILE A 239 4.28 -8.69 0.92
CA ILE A 239 4.22 -7.91 2.17
C ILE A 239 2.78 -7.51 2.51
N THR A 240 1.95 -7.28 1.50
CA THR A 240 0.54 -6.93 1.70
C THR A 240 -0.25 -7.97 2.51
N TYR A 241 0.24 -9.21 2.62
CA TYR A 241 -0.36 -10.24 3.45
C TYR A 241 0.14 -10.24 4.90
N ILE A 242 1.31 -9.61 5.16
CA ILE A 242 1.86 -9.46 6.52
C ILE A 242 1.26 -8.23 7.21
N ASN A 243 1.03 -7.15 6.48
CA ASN A 243 0.58 -5.89 7.04
C ASN A 243 -0.68 -6.02 7.91
N PRO A 244 -1.76 -6.71 7.47
CA PRO A 244 -2.96 -6.87 8.28
C PRO A 244 -2.70 -7.66 9.56
N ALA A 245 -1.86 -8.70 9.49
CA ALA A 245 -1.51 -9.49 10.68
C ALA A 245 -0.78 -8.61 11.71
N VAL A 246 0.15 -7.76 11.28
CA VAL A 246 0.85 -6.81 12.16
C VAL A 246 -0.13 -5.78 12.72
N ALA A 247 -1.05 -5.23 11.89
CA ALA A 247 -2.06 -4.27 12.33
C ALA A 247 -2.96 -4.85 13.42
N ILE A 248 -3.48 -6.08 13.23
CA ILE A 248 -4.33 -6.78 14.22
C ILE A 248 -3.53 -7.05 15.51
N LEU A 249 -2.30 -7.55 15.39
CA LEU A 249 -1.47 -7.86 16.55
C LEU A 249 -1.18 -6.59 17.38
N LEU A 250 -0.77 -5.51 16.74
CA LEU A 250 -0.46 -4.25 17.42
C LEU A 250 -1.70 -3.57 17.95
N GLY A 251 -2.82 -3.58 17.23
CA GLY A 251 -4.12 -3.09 17.69
C GLY A 251 -4.56 -3.81 18.98
N ALA A 252 -4.50 -5.14 18.98
CA ALA A 252 -4.89 -5.96 20.13
C ALA A 252 -3.92 -5.76 21.32
N LEU A 253 -2.60 -5.77 21.11
CA LEU A 253 -1.62 -5.74 22.20
C LEU A 253 -1.45 -4.33 22.78
N ILE A 254 -1.42 -3.28 21.95
CA ILE A 254 -1.07 -1.91 22.35
C ILE A 254 -2.34 -1.08 22.60
N LEU A 255 -3.30 -1.11 21.68
CA LEU A 255 -4.55 -0.33 21.81
C LEU A 255 -5.64 -1.07 22.57
N LYS A 256 -5.41 -2.36 22.90
CA LYS A 256 -6.43 -3.22 23.55
C LYS A 256 -7.70 -3.37 22.70
N GLU A 257 -7.56 -3.30 21.37
CA GLU A 257 -8.66 -3.54 20.46
C GLU A 257 -9.16 -4.99 20.61
N PRO A 258 -10.49 -5.22 20.66
CA PRO A 258 -11.02 -6.57 20.76
C PRO A 258 -10.74 -7.34 19.46
N ILE A 259 -10.31 -8.60 19.60
CA ILE A 259 -10.28 -9.55 18.47
C ILE A 259 -11.69 -10.11 18.33
N THR A 260 -12.44 -9.55 17.39
CA THR A 260 -13.84 -9.89 17.17
C THR A 260 -13.99 -11.16 16.33
N ILE A 261 -15.21 -11.74 16.32
CA ILE A 261 -15.53 -12.90 15.46
C ILE A 261 -15.35 -12.54 13.99
N GLY A 262 -15.72 -11.30 13.59
CA GLY A 262 -15.52 -10.81 12.23
C GLY A 262 -14.05 -10.79 11.82
N ILE A 263 -13.14 -10.37 12.71
CA ILE A 263 -11.71 -10.43 12.47
C ILE A 263 -11.22 -11.88 12.35
N VAL A 264 -11.63 -12.77 13.27
CA VAL A 264 -11.21 -14.18 13.30
C VAL A 264 -11.61 -14.93 12.03
N ILE A 265 -12.81 -14.68 11.50
CA ILE A 265 -13.31 -15.32 10.29
C ILE A 265 -12.89 -14.53 9.04
N GLY A 266 -13.02 -13.22 9.06
CA GLY A 266 -12.73 -12.35 7.91
C GLY A 266 -11.25 -12.36 7.51
N PHE A 267 -10.32 -12.34 8.47
CA PHE A 267 -8.90 -12.33 8.18
C PHE A 267 -8.43 -13.51 7.32
N PRO A 268 -8.67 -14.79 7.67
CA PRO A 268 -8.29 -15.91 6.82
C PRO A 268 -8.94 -15.86 5.43
N LEU A 269 -10.23 -15.50 5.36
CA LEU A 269 -10.96 -15.45 4.10
C LEU A 269 -10.42 -14.36 3.16
N ILE A 270 -10.14 -13.16 3.69
CA ILE A 270 -9.55 -12.05 2.91
C ILE A 270 -8.15 -12.43 2.43
N ILE A 271 -7.31 -12.99 3.29
CA ILE A 271 -5.94 -13.37 2.91
C ILE A 271 -5.93 -14.51 1.88
N ILE A 272 -6.68 -15.58 2.12
CA ILE A 272 -6.77 -16.71 1.17
C ILE A 272 -7.39 -16.22 -0.15
N GLY A 273 -8.46 -15.44 -0.08
CA GLY A 273 -9.11 -14.86 -1.25
C GLY A 273 -8.16 -13.97 -2.06
N SER A 274 -7.38 -13.12 -1.39
CA SER A 274 -6.39 -12.26 -2.04
C SER A 274 -5.25 -13.08 -2.68
N ILE A 275 -4.73 -14.11 -2.00
CA ILE A 275 -3.72 -15.01 -2.57
C ILE A 275 -4.27 -15.71 -3.82
N LEU A 276 -5.45 -16.31 -3.74
CA LEU A 276 -6.06 -17.00 -4.88
C LEU A 276 -6.39 -16.04 -6.02
N GLY A 277 -6.90 -14.86 -5.72
CA GLY A 277 -7.28 -13.83 -6.68
C GLY A 277 -6.09 -13.23 -7.45
N THR A 278 -4.89 -13.26 -6.84
CA THR A 278 -3.66 -12.73 -7.45
C THR A 278 -2.76 -13.81 -8.05
N TRP A 279 -3.07 -15.07 -7.83
CA TRP A 279 -2.26 -16.19 -8.32
C TRP A 279 -2.24 -16.24 -9.85
N ARG A 280 -1.09 -15.98 -10.44
CA ARG A 280 -0.88 -16.16 -11.88
C ARG A 280 -0.57 -17.63 -12.15
N SER A 281 -1.39 -18.28 -12.96
CA SER A 281 -1.02 -19.58 -13.54
C SER A 281 0.18 -19.35 -14.45
N SER A 282 1.29 -20.04 -14.17
CA SER A 282 2.42 -20.11 -15.11
C SER A 282 1.92 -20.92 -16.33
N ARG A 283 1.34 -20.22 -17.32
CA ARG A 283 1.16 -20.86 -18.62
C ARG A 283 2.56 -20.96 -19.22
N GLU A 284 3.03 -22.16 -19.44
CA GLU A 284 4.07 -22.42 -20.42
C GLU A 284 3.70 -21.67 -21.71
N PRO A 285 4.66 -20.96 -22.33
CA PRO A 285 4.43 -20.38 -23.64
C PRO A 285 3.92 -21.51 -24.53
N ALA A 286 2.76 -21.31 -25.15
CA ALA A 286 2.20 -22.29 -26.08
C ALA A 286 3.28 -22.62 -27.12
N SER A 287 3.73 -23.85 -27.13
CA SER A 287 4.64 -24.35 -28.16
C SER A 287 4.02 -24.00 -29.50
N THR A 288 4.65 -23.12 -30.26
CA THR A 288 4.23 -22.79 -31.60
C THR A 288 4.51 -24.04 -32.48
N VAL A 289 3.45 -24.71 -32.84
CA VAL A 289 3.54 -25.77 -33.85
C VAL A 289 3.72 -25.07 -35.19
N ASN A 290 4.86 -25.26 -35.82
CA ASN A 290 5.12 -24.72 -37.16
C ASN A 290 4.20 -25.42 -38.21
N ARG A 291 4.08 -24.83 -39.41
CA ARG A 291 3.23 -25.36 -40.50
C ARG A 291 3.54 -26.80 -40.90
N ASN A 292 4.64 -27.36 -40.42
CA ASN A 292 5.07 -28.76 -40.72
C ASN A 292 4.76 -29.71 -39.54
N GLY A 293 4.01 -29.28 -38.50
CA GLY A 293 3.63 -30.12 -37.35
C GLY A 293 4.77 -30.38 -36.35
N GLN A 294 5.88 -29.69 -36.44
CA GLN A 294 6.99 -29.82 -35.49
C GLN A 294 6.85 -28.80 -34.33
N VAL A 295 7.04 -29.27 -33.12
CA VAL A 295 7.06 -28.45 -31.89
C VAL A 295 8.44 -27.81 -31.83
N GLU A 296 8.51 -26.47 -32.02
CA GLU A 296 9.73 -25.69 -31.82
C GLU A 296 9.85 -25.35 -30.33
N PRO A 297 10.99 -25.66 -29.67
CA PRO A 297 11.22 -25.18 -28.31
C PRO A 297 11.29 -23.65 -28.32
N ALA A 298 10.64 -23.01 -27.36
CA ALA A 298 10.71 -21.56 -27.18
C ALA A 298 12.16 -21.12 -27.09
N ASP A 299 12.59 -20.16 -27.93
CA ASP A 299 13.93 -19.58 -27.94
C ASP A 299 14.31 -19.12 -26.53
N GLU A 300 15.35 -19.71 -25.97
CA GLU A 300 16.02 -19.14 -24.79
C GLU A 300 16.54 -17.75 -25.15
N PRO A 301 16.29 -16.72 -24.35
CA PRO A 301 16.84 -15.40 -24.59
C PRO A 301 18.37 -15.48 -24.51
N THR A 302 19.03 -15.34 -25.66
CA THR A 302 20.48 -15.18 -25.74
C THR A 302 20.88 -13.92 -24.95
N VAL A 303 21.50 -14.16 -23.80
CA VAL A 303 22.20 -13.13 -23.02
C VAL A 303 23.38 -12.63 -23.86
N ARG A 304 23.32 -11.40 -24.27
CA ARG A 304 24.48 -10.58 -24.66
C ARG A 304 24.63 -9.40 -23.72
#